data_1c88ebb24eb482f0d3f15773d77a22a6
#
_entry.id   1c88ebb24eb482f0d3f15773d77a22a6
#
_cell.length_a   1.000
_cell.length_b   1.000
_cell.length_c   1.000
_cell.angle_alpha   90.00
_cell.angle_beta   90.00
_cell.angle_gamma   90.00
#
_symmetry.space_group_name_H-M   'P 1'
#
loop_
_entity.id
_entity.type
_entity.pdbx_description
1 polymer ?
#
loop_
_entity_poly.entity_id
_entity_poly.type
_entity_poly.pdbx_seq_one_letter_code
_entity_poly.pdbx_strand_id
1 'polypeptide(L)'
;MTFSLSTICTHVVLCGVLLVLMSALTHAAPCLDKPGRIWVMTGCVLLAVRMLLPFEWKVTKTIYISRIYPEVTCFFNQTIQLPYLPACPLYMVLLCFVAAISTVRLAGLALTQYRYRRYLRSLPVTEAFTIVNRLGRTQKVRCVTDPHASNALAIGLFKPQIVLPALSFTEQERRLILRHELAHIASGDIALKLFVEIVSAVYWWIPFIGALSRQTNAALELRADDLVTKELDESQRLAYLSCLLKVAKCSRRTPSPFAVGLMTGKEGSLKARFRYVLEHPRTSPLFHVVALLCIVMMALSFFVVFEPYHIPDDVRAETFSPRDEGAYLVLREDGGYDLYVKEAYMGMLTSIPEEIQSLPIKNYKEEKP
;
A
#
# COMPACT_ATOMS: atom_id res chain seq x y z
N MET A 1 0.98 19.34 13.25
CA MET A 1 1.15 18.43 12.11
C MET A 1 2.26 19.02 11.26
N THR A 2 3.37 18.34 11.18
CA THR A 2 4.52 18.74 10.35
C THR A 2 4.59 17.81 9.16
N PHE A 3 4.86 18.38 7.99
CA PHE A 3 5.05 17.65 6.75
C PHE A 3 6.48 17.89 6.31
N SER A 4 7.34 16.92 6.54
CA SER A 4 8.77 16.97 6.21
C SER A 4 9.15 15.93 5.17
N LEU A 5 10.31 16.08 4.54
CA LEU A 5 10.87 15.06 3.66
C LEU A 5 11.03 13.72 4.42
N SER A 6 11.43 13.79 5.68
CA SER A 6 11.57 12.63 6.57
C SER A 6 10.26 11.88 6.76
N THR A 7 9.15 12.61 6.94
CA THR A 7 7.80 12.03 7.01
C THR A 7 7.45 11.27 5.74
N ILE A 8 7.72 11.84 4.57
CA ILE A 8 7.44 11.21 3.28
C ILE A 8 8.27 9.93 3.12
N CYS A 9 9.58 10.01 3.36
CA CYS A 9 10.48 8.85 3.26
C CYS A 9 10.06 7.72 4.19
N THR A 10 9.80 8.04 5.47
CA THR A 10 9.32 7.07 6.46
C THR A 10 8.01 6.41 6.00
N HIS A 11 7.07 7.23 5.53
CA HIS A 11 5.78 6.78 5.06
C HIS A 11 5.92 5.79 3.90
N VAL A 12 6.72 6.12 2.90
CA VAL A 12 6.97 5.29 1.72
C VAL A 12 7.60 3.96 2.09
N VAL A 13 8.64 3.98 2.92
CA VAL A 13 9.35 2.78 3.34
C VAL A 13 8.44 1.87 4.16
N LEU A 14 7.77 2.41 5.18
CA LEU A 14 6.88 1.62 6.03
C LEU A 14 5.69 1.04 5.24
N CYS A 15 5.03 1.84 4.42
CA CYS A 15 3.92 1.35 3.58
C CYS A 15 4.39 0.30 2.57
N GLY A 16 5.58 0.48 1.98
CA GLY A 16 6.18 -0.50 1.07
C GLY A 16 6.46 -1.83 1.75
N VAL A 17 7.10 -1.81 2.92
CA VAL A 17 7.38 -3.02 3.72
C VAL A 17 6.09 -3.72 4.14
N LEU A 18 5.11 -2.98 4.67
CA LEU A 18 3.82 -3.54 5.08
C LEU A 18 3.05 -4.14 3.90
N LEU A 19 3.12 -3.52 2.72
CA LEU A 19 2.51 -4.05 1.50
C LEU A 19 3.16 -5.38 1.08
N VAL A 20 4.48 -5.48 1.15
CA VAL A 20 5.22 -6.73 0.85
C VAL A 20 4.87 -7.82 1.87
N LEU A 21 4.85 -7.50 3.17
CA LEU A 21 4.47 -8.46 4.22
C LEU A 21 3.04 -8.97 4.04
N MET A 22 2.09 -8.10 3.78
CA MET A 22 0.70 -8.49 3.48
C MET A 22 0.60 -9.32 2.21
N SER A 23 1.40 -9.01 1.18
CA SER A 23 1.44 -9.79 -0.05
C SER A 23 2.00 -11.19 0.18
N ALA A 24 3.07 -11.32 0.95
CA ALA A 24 3.65 -12.61 1.32
C ALA A 24 2.67 -13.45 2.13
N LEU A 25 2.01 -12.85 3.12
CA LEU A 25 1.01 -13.51 3.96
C LEU A 25 -0.16 -14.10 3.13
N THR A 26 -0.71 -13.31 2.21
CA THR A 26 -1.83 -13.76 1.36
C THR A 26 -1.39 -14.76 0.30
N HIS A 27 -0.13 -14.69 -0.15
CA HIS A 27 0.43 -15.68 -1.07
C HIS A 27 0.62 -17.04 -0.40
N ALA A 28 1.03 -17.03 0.88
CA ALA A 28 1.19 -18.26 1.67
C ALA A 28 -0.15 -18.96 1.99
N ALA A 29 -1.27 -18.21 2.02
CA ALA A 29 -2.61 -18.76 2.25
C ALA A 29 -3.58 -18.28 1.17
N PRO A 30 -3.57 -18.89 -0.02
CA PRO A 30 -4.39 -18.45 -1.15
C PRO A 30 -5.89 -18.66 -0.94
N CYS A 31 -6.27 -19.48 0.03
CA CYS A 31 -7.67 -19.74 0.37
C CYS A 31 -7.88 -19.48 1.85
N LEU A 32 -8.66 -18.44 2.16
CA LEU A 32 -8.85 -17.93 3.51
C LEU A 32 -10.18 -18.36 4.08
N ASP A 33 -10.17 -18.86 5.30
CA ASP A 33 -11.39 -19.04 6.10
C ASP A 33 -12.00 -17.69 6.51
N LYS A 34 -13.14 -17.73 7.19
CA LYS A 34 -13.84 -16.50 7.59
C LYS A 34 -12.96 -15.56 8.45
N PRO A 35 -12.29 -16.00 9.54
CA PRO A 35 -11.39 -15.12 10.29
C PRO A 35 -10.18 -14.66 9.46
N GLY A 36 -9.56 -15.51 8.64
CA GLY A 36 -8.44 -15.13 7.78
C GLY A 36 -8.81 -14.00 6.80
N ARG A 37 -10.01 -14.05 6.21
CA ARG A 37 -10.51 -12.95 5.35
C ARG A 37 -10.68 -11.65 6.12
N ILE A 38 -11.18 -11.71 7.35
CA ILE A 38 -11.34 -10.52 8.19
C ILE A 38 -9.97 -9.87 8.45
N TRP A 39 -8.96 -10.67 8.80
CA TRP A 39 -7.59 -10.17 9.00
C TRP A 39 -7.02 -9.49 7.75
N VAL A 40 -7.13 -10.14 6.59
CA VAL A 40 -6.65 -9.57 5.33
C VAL A 40 -7.40 -8.29 4.97
N MET A 41 -8.73 -8.27 5.07
CA MET A 41 -9.52 -7.07 4.79
C MET A 41 -9.17 -5.93 5.74
N THR A 42 -9.06 -6.20 7.05
CA THR A 42 -8.66 -5.19 8.04
C THR A 42 -7.27 -4.65 7.75
N GLY A 43 -6.31 -5.52 7.45
CA GLY A 43 -4.96 -5.13 7.06
C GLY A 43 -4.94 -4.26 5.79
N CYS A 44 -5.67 -4.64 4.74
CA CYS A 44 -5.76 -3.85 3.51
C CYS A 44 -6.40 -2.46 3.76
N VAL A 45 -7.45 -2.39 4.57
CA VAL A 45 -8.10 -1.12 4.92
C VAL A 45 -7.15 -0.23 5.74
N LEU A 46 -6.52 -0.78 6.77
CA LEU A 46 -5.57 -0.03 7.61
C LEU A 46 -4.38 0.47 6.78
N LEU A 47 -3.84 -0.36 5.89
CA LEU A 47 -2.76 0.04 4.99
C LEU A 47 -3.19 1.15 4.04
N ALA A 48 -4.37 1.04 3.44
CA ALA A 48 -4.91 2.06 2.55
C ALA A 48 -5.18 3.39 3.30
N VAL A 49 -5.70 3.33 4.53
CA VAL A 49 -5.88 4.49 5.41
C VAL A 49 -4.52 5.10 5.77
N ARG A 50 -3.53 4.26 6.15
CA ARG A 50 -2.17 4.74 6.45
C ARG A 50 -1.56 5.44 5.25
N MET A 51 -1.75 4.92 4.04
CA MET A 51 -1.26 5.55 2.81
C MET A 51 -1.89 6.92 2.55
N LEU A 52 -3.16 7.14 2.89
CA LEU A 52 -3.81 8.45 2.73
C LEU A 52 -3.47 9.47 3.83
N LEU A 53 -2.93 9.02 4.96
CA LEU A 53 -2.64 9.87 6.11
C LEU A 53 -1.11 9.95 6.37
N PRO A 54 -0.35 10.65 5.50
CA PRO A 54 1.10 10.80 5.65
C PRO A 54 1.47 11.90 6.67
N PHE A 55 0.73 12.00 7.78
CA PHE A 55 0.97 13.04 8.79
C PHE A 55 1.60 12.47 10.04
N GLU A 56 2.36 13.34 10.71
CA GLU A 56 2.86 13.09 12.05
C GLU A 56 1.87 13.59 13.09
N TRP A 57 1.61 12.73 14.06
CA TRP A 57 0.80 13.07 15.22
C TRP A 57 1.71 13.64 16.32
N LYS A 58 1.19 14.47 17.21
CA LYS A 58 1.96 15.02 18.34
C LYS A 58 2.61 13.96 19.25
N VAL A 59 2.14 12.72 19.18
CA VAL A 59 2.61 11.56 19.98
C VAL A 59 3.62 10.70 19.22
N THR A 60 3.98 11.07 17.98
CA THR A 60 4.92 10.31 17.15
C THR A 60 6.30 10.32 17.80
N LYS A 61 6.90 9.12 17.93
CA LYS A 61 8.29 8.96 18.39
C LYS A 61 9.23 9.00 17.20
N THR A 62 10.24 9.83 17.31
CA THR A 62 11.30 9.96 16.32
C THR A 62 12.39 8.92 16.60
N ILE A 63 12.76 8.18 15.56
CA ILE A 63 13.93 7.27 15.57
C ILE A 63 14.98 7.87 14.66
N TYR A 64 16.14 8.20 15.25
CA TYR A 64 17.25 8.79 14.51
C TYR A 64 18.10 7.72 13.83
N ILE A 65 18.36 7.89 12.53
CA ILE A 65 19.21 7.01 11.73
C ILE A 65 20.45 7.81 11.29
N SER A 66 21.65 7.33 11.69
CA SER A 66 22.89 8.09 11.54
C SER A 66 23.69 7.82 10.26
N ARG A 67 23.46 6.71 9.54
CA ARG A 67 24.34 6.32 8.43
C ARG A 67 23.77 6.62 7.04
N ILE A 68 22.77 5.87 6.61
CA ILE A 68 22.26 5.94 5.23
C ILE A 68 21.28 7.10 5.04
N TYR A 69 20.49 7.39 6.08
CA TYR A 69 19.38 8.32 5.98
C TYR A 69 19.78 9.78 5.76
N PRO A 70 20.86 10.31 6.41
CA PRO A 70 21.36 11.66 6.12
C PRO A 70 21.79 11.84 4.67
N GLU A 71 22.47 10.85 4.08
CA GLU A 71 22.90 10.91 2.67
C GLU A 71 21.70 10.96 1.73
N VAL A 72 20.69 10.13 1.97
CA VAL A 72 19.44 10.10 1.18
C VAL A 72 18.71 11.45 1.29
N THR A 73 18.56 12.00 2.49
CA THR A 73 17.89 13.29 2.67
C THR A 73 18.67 14.44 2.06
N CYS A 74 20.01 14.41 2.13
CA CYS A 74 20.89 15.39 1.50
C CYS A 74 20.73 15.36 -0.02
N PHE A 75 20.73 14.16 -0.63
CA PHE A 75 20.50 13.99 -2.06
C PHE A 75 19.17 14.59 -2.52
N PHE A 76 18.08 14.30 -1.83
CA PHE A 76 16.76 14.80 -2.19
C PHE A 76 16.56 16.30 -1.90
N ASN A 77 17.34 16.88 -0.98
CA ASN A 77 17.35 18.32 -0.69
C ASN A 77 18.22 19.13 -1.63
N GLN A 78 18.98 18.51 -2.54
CA GLN A 78 19.75 19.24 -3.55
C GLN A 78 18.86 20.17 -4.34
N THR A 79 19.28 21.43 -4.48
CA THR A 79 18.55 22.44 -5.24
C THR A 79 18.85 22.31 -6.73
N ILE A 80 17.80 22.23 -7.52
CA ILE A 80 17.89 22.23 -8.99
C ILE A 80 17.42 23.60 -9.47
N GLN A 81 18.21 24.22 -10.37
CA GLN A 81 17.80 25.41 -11.09
C GLN A 81 17.13 24.99 -12.40
N LEU A 82 15.83 25.17 -12.47
CA LEU A 82 15.06 24.98 -13.71
C LEU A 82 14.97 26.30 -14.47
N PRO A 83 15.03 26.28 -15.83
CA PRO A 83 14.82 27.48 -16.62
C PRO A 83 13.46 28.11 -16.27
N TYR A 84 13.44 29.40 -16.00
CA TYR A 84 12.25 30.20 -15.69
C TYR A 84 11.57 29.91 -14.36
N LEU A 85 12.12 29.05 -13.49
CA LEU A 85 11.57 28.72 -12.16
C LEU A 85 12.59 29.07 -11.07
N PRO A 86 12.14 29.40 -9.85
CA PRO A 86 13.05 29.57 -8.71
C PRO A 86 13.75 28.26 -8.40
N ALA A 87 14.94 28.32 -7.81
CA ALA A 87 15.66 27.15 -7.34
C ALA A 87 14.78 26.31 -6.38
N CYS A 88 14.53 25.07 -6.72
CA CYS A 88 13.65 24.17 -5.97
C CYS A 88 14.43 22.92 -5.54
N PRO A 89 14.17 22.37 -4.35
CA PRO A 89 14.76 21.09 -3.96
C PRO A 89 14.23 19.95 -4.84
N LEU A 90 15.09 18.98 -5.11
CA LEU A 90 14.78 17.84 -5.99
C LEU A 90 13.50 17.10 -5.58
N TYR A 91 13.30 16.89 -4.25
CA TYR A 91 12.10 16.20 -3.75
C TYR A 91 10.81 16.92 -4.14
N MET A 92 10.81 18.26 -4.21
CA MET A 92 9.62 19.04 -4.58
C MET A 92 9.28 18.85 -6.06
N VAL A 93 10.28 18.81 -6.94
CA VAL A 93 10.10 18.51 -8.37
C VAL A 93 9.51 17.10 -8.56
N LEU A 94 10.05 16.11 -7.83
CA LEU A 94 9.54 14.73 -7.87
C LEU A 94 8.11 14.64 -7.35
N LEU A 95 7.78 15.34 -6.25
CA LEU A 95 6.41 15.38 -5.73
C LEU A 95 5.43 16.00 -6.74
N CYS A 96 5.81 17.10 -7.39
CA CYS A 96 4.98 17.71 -8.44
C CYS A 96 4.76 16.73 -9.61
N PHE A 97 5.80 16.02 -10.04
CA PHE A 97 5.71 15.01 -11.10
C PHE A 97 4.77 13.85 -10.70
N VAL A 98 4.94 13.30 -9.50
CA VAL A 98 4.06 12.25 -8.98
C VAL A 98 2.62 12.75 -8.87
N ALA A 99 2.40 13.97 -8.36
CA ALA A 99 1.07 14.55 -8.23
C ALA A 99 0.40 14.76 -9.59
N ALA A 100 1.14 15.23 -10.61
CA ALA A 100 0.62 15.40 -11.97
C ALA A 100 0.14 14.07 -12.56
N ILE A 101 0.96 13.02 -12.50
CA ILE A 101 0.58 11.69 -13.00
C ILE A 101 -0.59 11.12 -12.20
N SER A 102 -0.57 11.25 -10.87
CA SER A 102 -1.67 10.77 -10.01
C SER A 102 -2.99 11.47 -10.36
N THR A 103 -2.95 12.78 -10.63
CA THR A 103 -4.13 13.55 -11.08
C THR A 103 -4.66 13.04 -12.42
N VAL A 104 -3.77 12.78 -13.39
CA VAL A 104 -4.17 12.21 -14.69
C VAL A 104 -4.81 10.82 -14.52
N ARG A 105 -4.25 9.96 -13.66
CA ARG A 105 -4.80 8.63 -13.37
C ARG A 105 -6.16 8.70 -12.68
N LEU A 106 -6.32 9.58 -11.69
CA LEU A 106 -7.61 9.80 -11.01
C LEU A 106 -8.66 10.36 -11.96
N ALA A 107 -8.29 11.31 -12.80
CA ALA A 107 -9.18 11.84 -13.84
C ALA A 107 -9.59 10.75 -14.84
N GLY A 108 -8.63 9.92 -15.28
CA GLY A 108 -8.90 8.76 -16.13
C GLY A 108 -9.88 7.77 -15.49
N LEU A 109 -9.67 7.44 -14.20
CA LEU A 109 -10.59 6.58 -13.44
C LEU A 109 -11.98 7.19 -13.37
N ALA A 110 -12.10 8.48 -13.02
CA ALA A 110 -13.37 9.19 -12.92
C ALA A 110 -14.10 9.26 -14.28
N LEU A 111 -13.37 9.58 -15.36
CA LEU A 111 -13.92 9.64 -16.71
C LEU A 111 -14.42 8.27 -17.20
N THR A 112 -13.66 7.21 -16.95
CA THR A 112 -14.05 5.84 -17.31
C THR A 112 -15.33 5.44 -16.57
N GLN A 113 -15.39 5.69 -15.26
CA GLN A 113 -16.58 5.43 -14.45
C GLN A 113 -17.79 6.28 -14.92
N TYR A 114 -17.57 7.56 -15.22
CA TYR A 114 -18.62 8.44 -15.73
C TYR A 114 -19.18 7.97 -17.08
N ARG A 115 -18.29 7.67 -18.06
CA ARG A 115 -18.67 7.19 -19.41
C ARG A 115 -19.42 5.86 -19.32
N TYR A 116 -18.95 4.91 -18.52
CA TYR A 116 -19.60 3.63 -18.35
C TYR A 116 -20.99 3.78 -17.69
N ARG A 117 -21.09 4.57 -16.63
CA ARG A 117 -22.41 4.86 -16.02
C ARG A 117 -23.37 5.56 -16.96
N ARG A 118 -22.88 6.47 -17.80
CA ARG A 118 -23.71 7.14 -18.83
C ARG A 118 -24.20 6.11 -19.86
N TYR A 119 -23.33 5.24 -20.33
CA TYR A 119 -23.68 4.14 -21.23
C TYR A 119 -24.74 3.20 -20.61
N LEU A 120 -24.55 2.78 -19.38
CA LEU A 120 -25.53 1.88 -18.72
C LEU A 120 -26.90 2.54 -18.49
N ARG A 121 -26.98 3.85 -18.43
CA ARG A 121 -28.27 4.55 -18.33
C ARG A 121 -29.08 4.48 -19.63
N SER A 122 -28.43 4.29 -20.76
CA SER A 122 -29.10 4.11 -22.06
C SER A 122 -29.64 2.70 -22.28
N LEU A 123 -29.20 1.72 -21.47
CA LEU A 123 -29.67 0.35 -21.57
C LEU A 123 -31.03 0.18 -20.87
N PRO A 124 -31.90 -0.69 -21.43
CA PRO A 124 -33.18 -1.00 -20.80
C PRO A 124 -33.00 -1.71 -19.47
N VAL A 125 -33.81 -1.35 -18.49
CA VAL A 125 -33.83 -1.99 -17.18
C VAL A 125 -34.55 -3.35 -17.32
N THR A 126 -33.83 -4.41 -17.02
CA THR A 126 -34.39 -5.76 -17.07
C THR A 126 -35.21 -6.06 -15.81
N GLU A 127 -34.68 -5.67 -14.63
CA GLU A 127 -35.31 -5.90 -13.33
C GLU A 127 -34.89 -4.78 -12.35
N ALA A 128 -35.68 -4.66 -11.27
CA ALA A 128 -35.35 -3.76 -10.16
C ALA A 128 -35.58 -4.47 -8.83
N PHE A 129 -34.60 -4.35 -7.94
CA PHE A 129 -34.62 -4.93 -6.60
C PHE A 129 -34.61 -3.85 -5.55
N THR A 130 -35.16 -4.15 -4.39
CA THR A 130 -35.02 -3.32 -3.19
C THR A 130 -34.25 -4.09 -2.14
N ILE A 131 -33.13 -3.58 -1.68
CA ILE A 131 -32.30 -4.22 -0.67
C ILE A 131 -32.10 -3.29 0.53
N VAL A 132 -31.83 -3.87 1.68
CA VAL A 132 -31.37 -3.17 2.87
C VAL A 132 -29.88 -3.41 3.00
N ASN A 133 -29.08 -2.33 3.01
CA ASN A 133 -27.64 -2.43 3.19
C ASN A 133 -27.25 -2.62 4.67
N ARG A 134 -25.97 -2.85 4.95
CA ARG A 134 -25.45 -3.02 6.33
C ARG A 134 -25.75 -1.84 7.26
N LEU A 135 -25.98 -0.66 6.72
CA LEU A 135 -26.31 0.55 7.49
C LEU A 135 -27.82 0.69 7.75
N GLY A 136 -28.63 -0.34 7.43
CA GLY A 136 -30.08 -0.29 7.57
C GLY A 136 -30.78 0.59 6.53
N ARG A 137 -30.08 1.09 5.51
CA ARG A 137 -30.67 1.94 4.48
C ARG A 137 -31.24 1.11 3.34
N THR A 138 -32.48 1.41 2.97
CA THR A 138 -33.13 0.82 1.82
C THR A 138 -32.59 1.45 0.53
N GLN A 139 -32.14 0.61 -0.40
CA GLN A 139 -31.61 1.03 -1.70
C GLN A 139 -32.32 0.31 -2.83
N LYS A 140 -32.69 1.07 -3.87
CA LYS A 140 -33.17 0.50 -5.14
C LYS A 140 -32.01 0.14 -6.05
N VAL A 141 -31.94 -1.11 -6.46
CA VAL A 141 -30.90 -1.65 -7.35
C VAL A 141 -31.52 -1.95 -8.70
N ARG A 142 -30.96 -1.40 -9.76
CA ARG A 142 -31.37 -1.65 -11.15
C ARG A 142 -30.53 -2.77 -11.73
N CYS A 143 -31.13 -3.71 -12.42
CA CYS A 143 -30.45 -4.73 -13.21
C CYS A 143 -30.58 -4.39 -14.69
N VAL A 144 -29.45 -4.42 -15.40
CA VAL A 144 -29.37 -4.18 -16.85
C VAL A 144 -28.57 -5.30 -17.50
N THR A 145 -28.93 -5.65 -18.73
CA THR A 145 -28.15 -6.60 -19.55
C THR A 145 -27.30 -5.80 -20.53
N ASP A 146 -25.99 -6.00 -20.50
CA ASP A 146 -25.03 -5.35 -21.39
C ASP A 146 -24.39 -6.38 -22.31
N PRO A 147 -24.60 -6.27 -23.64
CA PRO A 147 -23.97 -7.16 -24.64
C PRO A 147 -22.44 -7.12 -24.64
N HIS A 148 -21.84 -6.02 -24.17
CA HIS A 148 -20.40 -5.84 -24.13
C HIS A 148 -19.80 -6.21 -22.76
N ALA A 149 -20.63 -6.53 -21.77
CA ALA A 149 -20.14 -6.99 -20.49
C ALA A 149 -19.56 -8.39 -20.60
N SER A 150 -18.33 -8.56 -20.14
CA SER A 150 -17.67 -9.87 -20.08
C SER A 150 -17.99 -10.65 -18.80
N ASN A 151 -18.42 -9.95 -17.75
CA ASN A 151 -18.76 -10.53 -16.43
C ASN A 151 -20.01 -9.87 -15.87
N ALA A 152 -20.69 -10.58 -14.95
CA ALA A 152 -21.61 -9.92 -14.04
C ALA A 152 -20.84 -8.98 -13.10
N LEU A 153 -21.43 -7.84 -12.75
CA LEU A 153 -20.80 -6.89 -11.87
C LEU A 153 -21.79 -5.93 -11.22
N ALA A 154 -21.51 -5.57 -9.98
CA ALA A 154 -22.21 -4.54 -9.25
C ALA A 154 -21.41 -3.21 -9.31
N ILE A 155 -22.05 -2.11 -9.73
CA ILE A 155 -21.45 -0.80 -9.82
C ILE A 155 -22.34 0.29 -9.22
N GLY A 156 -21.73 1.41 -8.87
CA GLY A 156 -22.45 2.58 -8.39
C GLY A 156 -22.56 2.66 -6.87
N LEU A 157 -21.90 3.68 -6.29
CA LEU A 157 -21.85 3.88 -4.85
C LEU A 157 -23.21 4.31 -4.25
N PHE A 158 -23.87 5.32 -4.88
CA PHE A 158 -25.14 5.91 -4.37
C PHE A 158 -26.37 5.34 -5.07
N LYS A 159 -26.25 4.96 -6.33
CA LYS A 159 -27.31 4.36 -7.13
C LYS A 159 -26.77 3.05 -7.70
N PRO A 160 -26.80 1.96 -6.91
CA PRO A 160 -26.23 0.69 -7.33
C PRO A 160 -26.98 0.07 -8.50
N GLN A 161 -26.22 -0.51 -9.41
CA GLN A 161 -26.72 -1.22 -10.58
C GLN A 161 -25.99 -2.56 -10.71
N ILE A 162 -26.71 -3.59 -11.10
CA ILE A 162 -26.14 -4.88 -11.49
C ILE A 162 -26.13 -4.94 -13.01
N VAL A 163 -24.98 -5.26 -13.57
CA VAL A 163 -24.79 -5.47 -14.98
C VAL A 163 -24.62 -6.97 -15.23
N LEU A 164 -25.46 -7.55 -16.07
CA LEU A 164 -25.34 -8.94 -16.47
C LEU A 164 -24.82 -9.02 -17.91
N PRO A 165 -23.93 -9.97 -18.22
CA PRO A 165 -23.54 -10.23 -19.60
C PRO A 165 -24.73 -10.83 -20.39
N ALA A 166 -24.78 -10.59 -21.70
CA ALA A 166 -25.79 -11.14 -22.57
C ALA A 166 -25.55 -12.64 -22.85
N LEU A 167 -25.62 -13.45 -21.79
CA LEU A 167 -25.52 -14.91 -21.86
C LEU A 167 -26.87 -15.55 -21.57
N SER A 168 -27.10 -16.72 -22.17
CA SER A 168 -28.26 -17.54 -21.82
C SER A 168 -28.03 -18.21 -20.46
N PHE A 169 -28.63 -17.65 -19.42
CA PHE A 169 -28.67 -18.24 -18.09
C PHE A 169 -30.00 -18.95 -17.87
N THR A 170 -29.94 -20.07 -17.17
CA THR A 170 -31.16 -20.65 -16.60
C THR A 170 -31.64 -19.74 -15.48
N GLU A 171 -32.90 -19.85 -15.10
CA GLU A 171 -33.47 -19.05 -14.00
C GLU A 171 -32.74 -19.28 -12.69
N GLN A 172 -32.30 -20.52 -12.44
CA GLN A 172 -31.50 -20.84 -11.23
C GLN A 172 -30.11 -20.19 -11.29
N GLU A 173 -29.37 -20.28 -12.41
CA GLU A 173 -28.08 -19.63 -12.59
C GLU A 173 -28.20 -18.12 -12.39
N ARG A 174 -29.22 -17.53 -12.98
CA ARG A 174 -29.49 -16.10 -12.86
C ARG A 174 -29.71 -15.65 -11.42
N ARG A 175 -30.53 -16.39 -10.66
CA ARG A 175 -30.76 -16.11 -9.24
C ARG A 175 -29.47 -16.18 -8.42
N LEU A 176 -28.62 -17.15 -8.66
CA LEU A 176 -27.33 -17.31 -7.97
C LEU A 176 -26.38 -16.16 -8.27
N ILE A 177 -26.28 -15.71 -9.53
CA ILE A 177 -25.47 -14.54 -9.91
C ILE A 177 -26.02 -13.28 -9.25
N LEU A 178 -27.33 -13.05 -9.35
CA LEU A 178 -27.94 -11.87 -8.73
C LEU A 178 -27.73 -11.84 -7.23
N ARG A 179 -27.85 -13.00 -6.56
CA ARG A 179 -27.56 -13.09 -5.10
C ARG A 179 -26.10 -12.74 -4.78
N HIS A 180 -25.16 -13.14 -5.63
CA HIS A 180 -23.75 -12.78 -5.49
C HIS A 180 -23.52 -11.27 -5.65
N GLU A 181 -24.06 -10.65 -6.69
CA GLU A 181 -23.91 -9.22 -6.93
C GLU A 181 -24.63 -8.36 -5.88
N LEU A 182 -25.81 -8.82 -5.42
CA LEU A 182 -26.53 -8.18 -4.31
C LEU A 182 -25.76 -8.27 -2.98
N ALA A 183 -25.02 -9.37 -2.75
CA ALA A 183 -24.16 -9.49 -1.58
C ALA A 183 -23.05 -8.43 -1.55
N HIS A 184 -22.44 -8.11 -2.70
CA HIS A 184 -21.47 -7.03 -2.85
C HIS A 184 -22.09 -5.65 -2.53
N ILE A 185 -23.29 -5.38 -3.06
CA ILE A 185 -23.98 -4.10 -2.81
C ILE A 185 -24.36 -3.97 -1.33
N ALA A 186 -24.99 -5.01 -0.78
CA ALA A 186 -25.41 -5.02 0.64
C ALA A 186 -24.24 -4.86 1.61
N SER A 187 -23.09 -5.41 1.26
CA SER A 187 -21.88 -5.35 2.08
C SER A 187 -21.08 -4.04 1.93
N GLY A 188 -21.40 -3.20 0.95
CA GLY A 188 -20.66 -1.95 0.69
C GLY A 188 -19.33 -2.14 -0.02
N ASP A 189 -19.12 -3.28 -0.69
CA ASP A 189 -17.86 -3.64 -1.35
C ASP A 189 -17.46 -2.67 -2.44
N ILE A 190 -18.44 -2.07 -3.12
CA ILE A 190 -18.20 -1.07 -4.16
C ILE A 190 -17.44 0.13 -3.61
N ALA A 191 -17.77 0.58 -2.38
CA ALA A 191 -17.07 1.69 -1.73
C ALA A 191 -15.62 1.31 -1.43
N LEU A 192 -15.39 0.12 -0.89
CA LEU A 192 -14.04 -0.35 -0.55
C LEU A 192 -13.18 -0.58 -1.82
N LYS A 193 -13.74 -1.19 -2.87
CA LYS A 193 -13.06 -1.34 -4.16
C LYS A 193 -12.65 0.02 -4.73
N LEU A 194 -13.55 1.01 -4.74
CA LEU A 194 -13.27 2.36 -5.23
C LEU A 194 -12.19 3.05 -4.39
N PHE A 195 -12.26 2.93 -3.07
CA PHE A 195 -11.28 3.49 -2.15
C PHE A 195 -9.87 2.95 -2.42
N VAL A 196 -9.72 1.63 -2.56
CA VAL A 196 -8.45 0.98 -2.87
C VAL A 196 -7.92 1.39 -4.26
N GLU A 197 -8.79 1.54 -5.25
CA GLU A 197 -8.41 2.01 -6.60
C GLU A 197 -7.90 3.46 -6.57
N ILE A 198 -8.52 4.34 -5.78
CA ILE A 198 -8.06 5.72 -5.57
C ILE A 198 -6.66 5.71 -4.96
N VAL A 199 -6.44 4.93 -3.88
CA VAL A 199 -5.12 4.79 -3.25
C VAL A 199 -4.10 4.26 -4.26
N SER A 200 -4.45 3.24 -5.03
CA SER A 200 -3.57 2.66 -6.06
C SER A 200 -3.26 3.64 -7.20
N ALA A 201 -4.19 4.53 -7.52
CA ALA A 201 -3.98 5.57 -8.53
C ALA A 201 -3.05 6.69 -8.04
N VAL A 202 -3.08 7.02 -6.75
CA VAL A 202 -2.21 8.02 -6.11
C VAL A 202 -0.79 7.46 -5.93
N TYR A 203 -0.69 6.23 -5.44
CA TYR A 203 0.58 5.56 -5.10
C TYR A 203 1.08 4.61 -6.20
N TRP A 204 0.77 4.92 -7.46
CA TRP A 204 1.11 4.11 -8.64
C TRP A 204 2.61 3.79 -8.75
N TRP A 205 3.46 4.63 -8.19
CA TRP A 205 4.91 4.54 -8.21
C TRP A 205 5.50 3.64 -7.11
N ILE A 206 4.70 3.23 -6.11
CA ILE A 206 5.14 2.26 -5.10
C ILE A 206 5.12 0.85 -5.71
N PRO A 207 6.24 0.11 -5.66
CA PRO A 207 6.28 -1.29 -6.08
C PRO A 207 5.20 -2.12 -5.38
N PHE A 208 4.62 -3.06 -6.11
CA PHE A 208 3.58 -3.98 -5.59
C PHE A 208 2.25 -3.34 -5.17
N ILE A 209 2.01 -2.04 -5.37
CA ILE A 209 0.72 -1.40 -5.00
C ILE A 209 -0.49 -2.15 -5.57
N GLY A 210 -0.37 -2.73 -6.76
CA GLY A 210 -1.40 -3.59 -7.35
C GLY A 210 -1.73 -4.85 -6.51
N ALA A 211 -0.90 -5.24 -5.55
CA ALA A 211 -1.21 -6.33 -4.63
C ALA A 211 -2.35 -5.94 -3.67
N LEU A 212 -2.40 -4.68 -3.24
CA LEU A 212 -3.47 -4.16 -2.37
C LEU A 212 -4.84 -4.37 -3.01
N SER A 213 -5.00 -3.96 -4.28
CA SER A 213 -6.25 -4.16 -5.03
C SER A 213 -6.58 -5.65 -5.23
N ARG A 214 -5.58 -6.46 -5.60
CA ARG A 214 -5.78 -7.91 -5.80
C ARG A 214 -6.22 -8.62 -4.53
N GLN A 215 -5.59 -8.35 -3.39
CA GLN A 215 -5.89 -8.98 -2.10
C GLN A 215 -7.26 -8.57 -1.59
N THR A 216 -7.57 -7.27 -1.68
CA THR A 216 -8.89 -6.75 -1.32
C THR A 216 -9.97 -7.43 -2.15
N ASN A 217 -9.83 -7.44 -3.48
CA ASN A 217 -10.80 -8.08 -4.36
C ASN A 217 -10.96 -9.57 -4.06
N ALA A 218 -9.86 -10.32 -3.88
CA ALA A 218 -9.93 -11.74 -3.56
C ALA A 218 -10.69 -12.00 -2.24
N ALA A 219 -10.43 -11.22 -1.20
CA ALA A 219 -11.13 -11.36 0.08
C ALA A 219 -12.63 -11.01 -0.03
N LEU A 220 -12.98 -10.01 -0.85
CA LEU A 220 -14.37 -9.63 -1.11
C LEU A 220 -15.14 -10.69 -1.89
N GLU A 221 -14.50 -11.29 -2.92
CA GLU A 221 -15.09 -12.40 -3.67
C GLU A 221 -15.37 -13.62 -2.77
N LEU A 222 -14.37 -14.06 -1.98
CA LEU A 222 -14.58 -15.17 -1.03
C LEU A 222 -15.66 -14.86 0.02
N ARG A 223 -15.83 -13.59 0.41
CA ARG A 223 -16.93 -13.19 1.30
C ARG A 223 -18.29 -13.27 0.62
N ALA A 224 -18.39 -12.82 -0.62
CA ALA A 224 -19.64 -12.91 -1.39
C ALA A 224 -20.02 -14.37 -1.64
N ASP A 225 -19.04 -15.23 -1.98
CA ASP A 225 -19.25 -16.67 -2.13
C ASP A 225 -19.78 -17.30 -0.84
N ASP A 226 -19.19 -16.95 0.31
CA ASP A 226 -19.63 -17.44 1.63
C ASP A 226 -21.11 -17.08 1.91
N LEU A 227 -21.48 -15.82 1.63
CA LEU A 227 -22.86 -15.35 1.82
C LEU A 227 -23.85 -16.05 0.88
N VAL A 228 -23.45 -16.38 -0.34
CA VAL A 228 -24.30 -17.09 -1.30
C VAL A 228 -24.43 -18.57 -0.91
N THR A 229 -23.31 -19.22 -0.58
CA THR A 229 -23.25 -20.69 -0.45
C THR A 229 -23.64 -21.20 0.93
N LYS A 230 -23.77 -20.32 1.94
CA LYS A 230 -24.07 -20.68 3.32
C LYS A 230 -25.38 -21.51 3.46
N GLU A 231 -26.37 -21.19 2.63
CA GLU A 231 -27.72 -21.80 2.69
C GLU A 231 -27.96 -22.80 1.55
N LEU A 232 -26.94 -23.04 0.69
CA LEU A 232 -27.05 -23.96 -0.45
C LEU A 232 -26.72 -25.40 -0.03
N ASP A 233 -27.47 -26.34 -0.54
CA ASP A 233 -27.12 -27.75 -0.50
C ASP A 233 -25.96 -28.08 -1.46
N GLU A 234 -25.47 -29.31 -1.43
CA GLU A 234 -24.33 -29.72 -2.24
C GLU A 234 -24.59 -29.60 -3.75
N SER A 235 -25.77 -29.96 -4.21
CA SER A 235 -26.18 -29.89 -5.61
C SER A 235 -26.24 -28.43 -6.10
N GLN A 236 -26.76 -27.55 -5.29
CA GLN A 236 -26.85 -26.12 -5.56
C GLN A 236 -25.46 -25.45 -5.53
N ARG A 237 -24.55 -25.91 -4.66
CA ARG A 237 -23.14 -25.44 -4.66
C ARG A 237 -22.42 -25.82 -5.96
N LEU A 238 -22.63 -27.03 -6.46
CA LEU A 238 -22.09 -27.45 -7.76
C LEU A 238 -22.68 -26.64 -8.92
N ALA A 239 -23.99 -26.35 -8.89
CA ALA A 239 -24.62 -25.46 -9.85
C ALA A 239 -24.06 -24.04 -9.81
N TYR A 240 -23.78 -23.52 -8.59
CA TYR A 240 -23.13 -22.22 -8.40
C TYR A 240 -21.72 -22.19 -9.00
N LEU A 241 -20.90 -23.22 -8.75
CA LEU A 241 -19.55 -23.33 -9.31
C LEU A 241 -19.57 -23.44 -10.84
N SER A 242 -20.51 -24.19 -11.40
CA SER A 242 -20.72 -24.30 -12.85
C SER A 242 -21.08 -22.93 -13.46
N CYS A 243 -21.90 -22.15 -12.77
CA CYS A 243 -22.27 -20.81 -13.16
C CYS A 243 -21.07 -19.85 -13.15
N LEU A 244 -20.25 -19.88 -12.10
CA LEU A 244 -19.00 -19.11 -12.02
C LEU A 244 -18.05 -19.45 -13.18
N LEU A 245 -17.93 -20.74 -13.52
CA LEU A 245 -17.10 -21.20 -14.63
C LEU A 245 -17.62 -20.69 -15.99
N LYS A 246 -18.94 -20.71 -16.18
CA LYS A 246 -19.60 -20.20 -17.39
C LYS A 246 -19.31 -18.71 -17.60
N VAL A 247 -19.45 -17.91 -16.55
CA VAL A 247 -19.15 -16.47 -16.57
C VAL A 247 -17.65 -16.23 -16.82
N ALA A 248 -16.76 -16.98 -16.17
CA ALA A 248 -15.31 -16.84 -16.35
C ALA A 248 -14.85 -17.20 -17.77
N LYS A 249 -15.46 -18.20 -18.41
CA LYS A 249 -15.18 -18.56 -19.81
C LYS A 249 -15.60 -17.44 -20.78
N CYS A 250 -16.70 -16.76 -20.50
CA CYS A 250 -17.13 -15.60 -21.28
C CYS A 250 -16.14 -14.43 -21.17
N SER A 251 -15.69 -14.14 -19.96
CA SER A 251 -14.74 -13.07 -19.69
C SER A 251 -13.42 -13.18 -20.46
N ARG A 252 -12.97 -14.39 -20.73
CA ARG A 252 -11.75 -14.62 -21.53
C ARG A 252 -11.94 -14.33 -23.03
N ARG A 253 -13.15 -14.50 -23.55
CA ARG A 253 -13.45 -14.36 -24.99
C ARG A 253 -13.68 -12.90 -25.40
N THR A 254 -14.25 -12.11 -24.51
CA THR A 254 -14.61 -10.72 -24.77
C THR A 254 -14.07 -9.82 -23.66
N PRO A 255 -12.83 -9.31 -23.78
CA PRO A 255 -12.34 -8.33 -22.81
C PRO A 255 -13.19 -7.06 -22.91
N SER A 256 -13.87 -6.68 -21.84
CA SER A 256 -14.66 -5.46 -21.81
C SER A 256 -13.75 -4.23 -21.90
N PRO A 257 -14.00 -3.31 -22.84
CA PRO A 257 -13.22 -2.07 -22.94
C PRO A 257 -13.39 -1.16 -21.72
N PHE A 258 -14.38 -1.42 -20.87
CA PHE A 258 -14.67 -0.66 -19.65
C PHE A 258 -14.19 -1.34 -18.36
N ALA A 259 -13.57 -2.52 -18.47
CA ALA A 259 -13.11 -3.33 -17.33
C ALA A 259 -11.80 -2.85 -16.70
N VAL A 260 -11.48 -1.56 -16.82
CA VAL A 260 -10.25 -0.99 -16.27
C VAL A 260 -10.37 -0.90 -14.75
N GLY A 261 -9.55 -1.64 -14.03
CA GLY A 261 -9.32 -1.53 -12.60
C GLY A 261 -10.26 -2.34 -11.69
N LEU A 262 -11.56 -2.37 -11.94
CA LEU A 262 -12.52 -3.01 -11.04
C LEU A 262 -12.69 -4.53 -11.25
N MET A 263 -12.11 -5.10 -12.31
CA MET A 263 -12.48 -6.44 -12.81
C MET A 263 -11.31 -7.39 -13.08
N THR A 264 -10.14 -7.19 -12.55
CA THR A 264 -9.03 -8.12 -12.76
C THR A 264 -9.15 -9.38 -11.88
N GLY A 265 -10.19 -10.16 -12.11
CA GLY A 265 -10.25 -11.55 -11.63
C GLY A 265 -9.29 -12.41 -12.47
N LYS A 266 -8.01 -12.52 -12.03
CA LYS A 266 -7.06 -13.47 -12.63
C LYS A 266 -7.46 -14.91 -12.29
N GLU A 267 -7.02 -15.87 -13.11
CA GLU A 267 -7.29 -17.33 -12.95
C GLU A 267 -7.04 -17.87 -11.53
N GLY A 268 -6.06 -17.32 -10.81
CA GLY A 268 -5.77 -17.68 -9.42
C GLY A 268 -6.92 -17.39 -8.46
N SER A 269 -7.69 -16.33 -8.70
CA SER A 269 -8.86 -16.01 -7.87
C SER A 269 -9.98 -17.04 -8.05
N LEU A 270 -10.25 -17.48 -9.28
CA LEU A 270 -11.29 -18.49 -9.53
C LEU A 270 -10.94 -19.83 -8.87
N LYS A 271 -9.70 -20.30 -8.97
CA LYS A 271 -9.24 -21.52 -8.30
C LYS A 271 -9.42 -21.43 -6.78
N ALA A 272 -9.09 -20.29 -6.17
CA ALA A 272 -9.28 -20.08 -4.74
C ALA A 272 -10.77 -20.12 -4.35
N ARG A 273 -11.66 -19.51 -5.15
CA ARG A 273 -13.12 -19.55 -4.96
C ARG A 273 -13.68 -20.98 -5.04
N PHE A 274 -13.26 -21.75 -6.04
CA PHE A 274 -13.66 -23.17 -6.17
C PHE A 274 -13.23 -23.97 -4.94
N ARG A 275 -11.96 -23.83 -4.56
CA ARG A 275 -11.43 -24.51 -3.39
C ARG A 275 -12.18 -24.12 -2.12
N TYR A 276 -12.50 -22.83 -1.95
CA TYR A 276 -13.24 -22.34 -0.80
C TYR A 276 -14.64 -22.97 -0.69
N VAL A 277 -15.39 -23.00 -1.80
CA VAL A 277 -16.77 -23.52 -1.84
C VAL A 277 -16.82 -25.03 -1.62
N LEU A 278 -15.82 -25.78 -2.14
CA LEU A 278 -15.78 -27.24 -2.04
C LEU A 278 -15.17 -27.74 -0.72
N GLU A 279 -14.04 -27.18 -0.31
CA GLU A 279 -13.24 -27.75 0.77
C GLU A 279 -13.44 -27.05 2.11
N HIS A 280 -14.01 -25.84 2.14
CA HIS A 280 -14.12 -24.98 3.34
C HIS A 280 -12.80 -24.96 4.16
N PRO A 281 -11.69 -24.54 3.56
CA PRO A 281 -10.37 -24.66 4.15
C PRO A 281 -10.27 -23.86 5.44
N ARG A 282 -9.46 -24.38 6.36
CA ARG A 282 -9.08 -23.66 7.58
C ARG A 282 -7.69 -23.08 7.41
N THR A 283 -7.52 -21.83 7.77
CA THR A 283 -6.18 -21.22 7.86
C THR A 283 -5.45 -21.71 9.10
N SER A 284 -4.12 -21.83 9.01
CA SER A 284 -3.31 -22.28 10.11
C SER A 284 -3.34 -21.29 11.29
N PRO A 285 -3.19 -21.73 12.55
CA PRO A 285 -3.06 -20.81 13.69
C PRO A 285 -1.89 -19.82 13.53
N LEU A 286 -0.79 -20.26 12.93
CA LEU A 286 0.36 -19.40 12.62
C LEU A 286 -0.02 -18.24 11.71
N PHE A 287 -0.87 -18.48 10.71
CA PHE A 287 -1.38 -17.41 9.86
C PHE A 287 -2.08 -16.30 10.67
N HIS A 288 -2.93 -16.67 11.62
CA HIS A 288 -3.66 -15.69 12.44
C HIS A 288 -2.71 -14.88 13.32
N VAL A 289 -1.69 -15.52 13.90
CA VAL A 289 -0.66 -14.83 14.69
C VAL A 289 0.12 -13.84 13.83
N VAL A 290 0.59 -14.26 12.65
CA VAL A 290 1.33 -13.38 11.75
C VAL A 290 0.46 -12.24 11.22
N ALA A 291 -0.80 -12.52 10.89
CA ALA A 291 -1.76 -11.50 10.46
C ALA A 291 -2.00 -10.45 11.55
N LEU A 292 -2.17 -10.90 12.80
CA LEU A 292 -2.31 -10.00 13.95
C LEU A 292 -1.05 -9.14 14.12
N LEU A 293 0.14 -9.73 14.06
CA LEU A 293 1.40 -8.99 14.13
C LEU A 293 1.51 -7.93 13.03
N CYS A 294 1.14 -8.26 11.79
CA CYS A 294 1.11 -7.30 10.69
C CYS A 294 0.15 -6.13 10.98
N ILE A 295 -1.02 -6.40 11.52
CA ILE A 295 -2.00 -5.35 11.88
C ILE A 295 -1.46 -4.47 13.02
N VAL A 296 -0.84 -5.07 14.04
CA VAL A 296 -0.20 -4.32 15.13
C VAL A 296 0.93 -3.45 14.58
N MET A 297 1.78 -3.97 13.72
CA MET A 297 2.83 -3.19 13.04
C MET A 297 2.24 -2.03 12.22
N MET A 298 1.14 -2.26 11.50
CA MET A 298 0.43 -1.19 10.78
C MET A 298 -0.08 -0.10 11.73
N ALA A 299 -0.69 -0.48 12.85
CA ALA A 299 -1.14 0.47 13.86
C ALA A 299 0.03 1.25 14.48
N LEU A 300 1.13 0.57 14.81
CA LEU A 300 2.34 1.21 15.36
C LEU A 300 3.02 2.15 14.36
N SER A 301 2.91 1.88 13.05
CA SER A 301 3.48 2.73 12.01
C SER A 301 2.93 4.16 11.99
N PHE A 302 1.78 4.42 12.61
CA PHE A 302 1.24 5.77 12.79
C PHE A 302 1.98 6.58 13.86
N PHE A 303 2.75 5.93 14.73
CA PHE A 303 3.42 6.54 15.88
C PHE A 303 4.94 6.58 15.74
N VAL A 304 5.48 6.24 14.57
CA VAL A 304 6.93 6.18 14.34
C VAL A 304 7.30 7.03 13.12
N VAL A 305 8.33 7.87 13.26
CA VAL A 305 8.97 8.60 12.16
C VAL A 305 10.47 8.38 12.23
N PHE A 306 11.10 8.17 11.09
CA PHE A 306 12.55 8.12 10.96
C PHE A 306 13.06 9.51 10.59
N GLU A 307 14.04 10.01 11.33
CA GLU A 307 14.71 11.26 11.03
C GLU A 307 16.22 11.05 10.84
N PRO A 308 16.86 11.83 9.96
CA PRO A 308 18.31 11.80 9.85
C PRO A 308 18.91 12.37 11.13
N TYR A 309 19.89 11.68 11.69
CA TYR A 309 20.67 12.23 12.78
C TYR A 309 21.66 13.26 12.21
N HIS A 310 21.46 14.51 12.57
CA HIS A 310 22.42 15.58 12.31
C HIS A 310 23.16 15.88 13.60
N ILE A 311 24.48 15.84 13.55
CA ILE A 311 25.31 16.33 14.65
C ILE A 311 25.06 17.84 14.73
N PRO A 312 24.66 18.40 15.89
CA PRO A 312 24.47 19.83 16.06
C PRO A 312 25.70 20.61 15.61
N ASP A 313 25.51 21.78 15.01
CA ASP A 313 26.62 22.55 14.43
C ASP A 313 27.62 23.04 15.47
N ASP A 314 27.17 23.29 16.70
CA ASP A 314 28.02 23.59 17.88
C ASP A 314 28.95 22.41 18.22
N VAL A 315 28.39 21.18 18.24
CA VAL A 315 29.18 19.96 18.50
C VAL A 315 30.12 19.67 17.32
N ARG A 316 29.65 19.92 16.07
CA ARG A 316 30.44 19.70 14.86
C ARG A 316 31.64 20.64 14.75
N ALA A 317 31.52 21.86 15.27
CA ALA A 317 32.61 22.84 15.31
C ALA A 317 33.74 22.42 16.27
N GLU A 318 33.40 21.62 17.30
CA GLU A 318 34.33 21.15 18.32
C GLU A 318 34.79 19.68 18.13
N THR A 319 34.24 18.99 17.10
CA THR A 319 34.56 17.58 16.82
C THR A 319 35.35 17.47 15.52
N PHE A 320 36.29 16.53 15.48
CA PHE A 320 36.98 16.14 14.24
C PHE A 320 36.72 14.66 13.93
N SER A 321 36.79 14.31 12.64
CA SER A 321 36.78 12.92 12.22
C SER A 321 38.22 12.38 12.24
N PRO A 322 38.45 11.16 12.75
CA PRO A 322 39.78 10.51 12.65
C PRO A 322 40.27 10.32 11.20
N ARG A 323 39.39 10.52 10.24
CA ARG A 323 39.68 10.46 8.76
C ARG A 323 39.94 11.84 8.18
N ASP A 324 39.81 12.93 8.95
CA ASP A 324 40.10 14.25 8.44
C ASP A 324 41.60 14.38 8.13
N GLU A 325 41.95 14.85 6.96
CA GLU A 325 43.33 15.13 6.57
C GLU A 325 43.92 16.19 7.49
N GLY A 326 45.06 15.89 8.08
CA GLY A 326 45.78 16.82 8.97
C GLY A 326 45.56 16.63 10.47
N ALA A 327 44.90 15.54 10.88
CA ALA A 327 44.85 15.15 12.29
C ALA A 327 46.09 14.32 12.68
N TYR A 328 46.74 14.64 13.79
CA TYR A 328 47.88 13.91 14.32
C TYR A 328 48.00 14.03 15.84
N LEU A 329 48.69 13.08 16.45
CA LEU A 329 48.99 13.04 17.87
C LEU A 329 50.45 13.40 18.10
N VAL A 330 50.74 14.17 19.16
CA VAL A 330 52.11 14.49 19.58
C VAL A 330 52.35 13.81 20.94
N LEU A 331 53.35 12.95 21.01
CA LEU A 331 53.72 12.29 22.25
C LEU A 331 54.44 13.30 23.18
N ARG A 332 53.94 13.44 24.38
CA ARG A 332 54.51 14.30 25.45
C ARG A 332 55.54 13.56 26.29
N GLU A 333 56.38 14.27 26.99
CA GLU A 333 57.40 13.72 27.92
C GLU A 333 56.79 13.00 29.12
N ASP A 334 55.54 13.38 29.52
CA ASP A 334 54.78 12.76 30.61
C ASP A 334 54.03 11.48 30.22
N GLY A 335 54.17 11.04 28.96
CA GLY A 335 53.48 9.82 28.41
C GLY A 335 52.07 10.06 27.93
N GLY A 336 51.56 11.29 27.99
CA GLY A 336 50.26 11.68 27.38
C GLY A 336 50.42 12.07 25.91
N TYR A 337 49.30 12.34 25.27
CA TYR A 337 49.24 12.72 23.86
C TYR A 337 48.50 14.06 23.71
N ASP A 338 49.09 14.99 22.94
CA ASP A 338 48.40 16.19 22.51
C ASP A 338 47.79 15.94 21.12
N LEU A 339 46.50 16.25 20.96
CA LEU A 339 45.78 16.08 19.72
C LEU A 339 45.78 17.39 18.92
N TYR A 340 46.22 17.33 17.70
CA TYR A 340 46.17 18.43 16.73
C TYR A 340 45.31 18.08 15.52
N VAL A 341 44.53 19.05 15.05
CA VAL A 341 43.72 18.93 13.84
C VAL A 341 43.97 20.18 13.00
N LYS A 342 44.49 20.03 11.79
CA LYS A 342 44.85 21.15 10.89
C LYS A 342 45.71 22.18 11.60
N GLU A 343 46.70 21.70 12.35
CA GLU A 343 47.66 22.53 13.16
C GLU A 343 47.05 23.23 14.40
N ALA A 344 45.72 23.11 14.62
CA ALA A 344 45.11 23.65 15.82
C ALA A 344 45.17 22.61 16.98
N TYR A 345 45.61 23.06 18.16
CA TYR A 345 45.60 22.25 19.37
C TYR A 345 44.16 22.02 19.85
N MET A 346 43.74 20.74 19.95
CA MET A 346 42.39 20.37 20.34
C MET A 346 42.26 19.89 21.79
N GLY A 347 43.34 19.45 22.40
CA GLY A 347 43.32 18.99 23.80
C GLY A 347 44.34 17.90 24.10
N MET A 348 44.40 17.50 25.39
CA MET A 348 45.28 16.46 25.89
C MET A 348 44.53 15.16 26.11
N LEU A 349 45.17 14.06 25.76
CA LEU A 349 44.67 12.70 25.95
C LEU A 349 45.62 11.94 26.84
N THR A 350 45.11 11.29 27.89
CA THR A 350 45.88 10.39 28.77
C THR A 350 46.08 8.99 28.19
N SER A 351 45.23 8.59 27.23
CA SER A 351 45.33 7.34 26.48
C SER A 351 44.68 7.52 25.09
N ILE A 352 45.13 6.77 24.10
CA ILE A 352 44.58 6.82 22.74
C ILE A 352 43.32 5.97 22.68
N PRO A 353 42.12 6.56 22.45
CA PRO A 353 40.88 5.81 22.19
C PRO A 353 40.99 4.96 20.91
N GLU A 354 40.24 3.84 20.85
CA GLU A 354 40.26 2.92 19.69
C GLU A 354 39.94 3.63 18.37
N GLU A 355 39.07 4.64 18.41
CA GLU A 355 38.61 5.38 17.24
C GLU A 355 39.68 6.22 16.54
N ILE A 356 40.76 6.61 17.29
CA ILE A 356 41.83 7.47 16.79
C ILE A 356 43.21 6.82 16.80
N GLN A 357 43.26 5.50 17.01
CA GLN A 357 44.55 4.72 16.97
C GLN A 357 45.23 4.77 15.59
N SER A 358 44.48 5.08 14.55
CA SER A 358 45.00 5.17 13.18
C SER A 358 45.70 6.52 12.87
N LEU A 359 45.66 7.49 13.76
CA LEU A 359 46.31 8.80 13.57
C LEU A 359 47.83 8.68 13.65
N PRO A 360 48.60 9.44 12.85
CA PRO A 360 50.04 9.48 12.94
C PRO A 360 50.49 10.12 14.26
N ILE A 361 51.44 9.44 14.92
CA ILE A 361 52.03 9.94 16.17
C ILE A 361 53.35 10.62 15.83
N LYS A 362 53.48 11.91 16.15
CA LYS A 362 54.71 12.70 16.01
C LYS A 362 55.41 12.82 17.35
N ASN A 363 56.75 12.83 17.34
CA ASN A 363 57.54 13.05 18.55
C ASN A 363 57.75 14.54 18.79
N TYR A 364 57.60 14.97 20.06
CA TYR A 364 57.71 16.38 20.49
C TYR A 364 59.04 17.08 20.09
N LYS A 365 60.10 16.32 19.76
CA LYS A 365 61.44 16.87 19.41
C LYS A 365 61.62 17.34 17.98
N GLU A 366 60.66 17.09 17.06
CA GLU A 366 60.90 17.39 15.64
C GLU A 366 60.23 18.68 15.11
N GLU A 367 59.35 19.33 15.87
CA GLU A 367 58.72 20.59 15.42
C GLU A 367 58.53 21.57 16.55
N LYS A 368 59.58 22.36 16.87
CA LYS A 368 59.41 23.75 17.34
C LYS A 368 59.65 24.66 16.14
N PRO A 369 58.64 25.53 15.78
CA PRO A 369 58.86 26.56 14.78
C PRO A 369 59.92 27.56 15.22
#